data_6e82177da09d28c8104df5170e693319
#
_entry.id   6e82177da09d28c8104df5170e693319
#
_cell.length_a   1.000
_cell.length_b   1.000
_cell.length_c   1.000
_cell.angle_alpha   90.00
_cell.angle_beta   90.00
_cell.angle_gamma   90.00
#
_symmetry.space_group_name_H-M   'P 1'
#
loop_
_entity.id
_entity.type
_entity.pdbx_description
1 polymer ?
#
loop_
_entity_poly.entity_id
_entity_poly.type
_entity_poly.pdbx_seq_one_letter_code
_entity_poly.pdbx_strand_id
1 'polypeptide(L)'
;MHLGGHLILGLPGETKEDMMNHAKMVSQLPINTLKIHHLQIVKHTMMAVQFKKTPEMFTFMELDEYIDFVVDFVEKLKPEIIIERFFSESPASMLIHPKYGLKNFEVKHLVEKRLEEREAMQGRLFQITH
;
A
#
# COMPACT_ATOMS: atom_id res chain seq x y z
N MET A 1 19.99 -4.85 -15.01
CA MET A 1 19.96 -5.01 -13.55
C MET A 1 18.53 -4.99 -13.04
N HIS A 2 18.18 -5.93 -12.20
CA HIS A 2 16.85 -5.99 -11.60
C HIS A 2 16.85 -5.17 -10.29
N LEU A 3 15.97 -4.16 -10.20
CA LEU A 3 15.83 -3.34 -9.01
C LEU A 3 14.42 -3.47 -8.44
N GLY A 4 14.34 -3.78 -7.16
CA GLY A 4 13.09 -3.87 -6.44
C GLY A 4 12.92 -2.71 -5.47
N GLY A 5 11.69 -2.21 -5.33
CA GLY A 5 11.34 -1.18 -4.38
C GLY A 5 10.40 -1.70 -3.31
N HIS A 6 10.43 -1.08 -2.15
CA HIS A 6 9.48 -1.32 -1.06
C HIS A 6 8.83 0.02 -0.71
N LEU A 7 7.53 0.02 -0.61
CA LEU A 7 6.77 1.21 -0.24
C LEU A 7 5.89 0.89 0.96
N ILE A 8 5.98 1.73 1.99
CA ILE A 8 5.12 1.60 3.16
C ILE A 8 4.12 2.75 3.15
N LEU A 9 2.84 2.41 3.19
CA LEU A 9 1.74 3.38 3.25
C LEU A 9 1.27 3.55 4.69
N GLY A 10 0.96 4.77 5.08
CA GLY A 10 0.38 5.06 6.38
C GLY A 10 1.38 5.40 7.48
N LEU A 11 2.57 5.88 7.14
CA LEU A 11 3.53 6.36 8.14
C LEU A 11 2.92 7.53 8.94
N PRO A 12 3.36 7.72 10.21
CA PRO A 12 2.81 8.82 11.02
C PRO A 12 2.86 10.16 10.30
N GLY A 13 1.74 10.87 10.29
CA GLY A 13 1.63 12.16 9.63
C GLY A 13 1.28 12.12 8.14
N GLU A 14 1.27 10.94 7.53
CA GLU A 14 0.87 10.82 6.11
C GLU A 14 -0.65 10.91 5.95
N THR A 15 -1.08 11.70 4.96
CA THR A 15 -2.47 11.75 4.53
C THR A 15 -2.68 10.77 3.36
N LYS A 16 -3.93 10.54 2.99
CA LYS A 16 -4.24 9.74 1.79
C LYS A 16 -3.65 10.38 0.53
N GLU A 17 -3.66 11.71 0.45
CA GLU A 17 -3.08 12.43 -0.68
C GLU A 17 -1.58 12.21 -0.75
N ASP A 18 -0.88 12.28 0.39
CA ASP A 18 0.55 12.00 0.47
C ASP A 18 0.85 10.59 -0.03
N MET A 19 0.07 9.61 0.44
CA MET A 19 0.24 8.22 0.04
C MET A 19 0.00 8.01 -1.45
N MET A 20 -1.01 8.67 -2.01
CA MET A 20 -1.34 8.57 -3.44
C MET A 20 -0.24 9.19 -4.30
N ASN A 21 0.39 10.26 -3.84
CA ASN A 21 1.49 10.90 -4.55
C ASN A 21 2.71 10.00 -4.72
N HIS A 22 2.84 8.97 -3.89
CA HIS A 22 3.93 8.00 -4.02
C HIS A 22 3.86 7.22 -5.34
N ALA A 23 2.68 7.07 -5.94
CA ALA A 23 2.55 6.39 -7.23
C ALA A 23 3.35 7.13 -8.30
N LYS A 24 3.28 8.46 -8.31
CA LYS A 24 4.04 9.29 -9.24
C LYS A 24 5.53 9.22 -8.97
N MET A 25 5.92 9.33 -7.69
CA MET A 25 7.32 9.31 -7.28
C MET A 25 7.97 7.97 -7.62
N VAL A 26 7.31 6.86 -7.31
CA VAL A 26 7.80 5.51 -7.57
C VAL A 26 7.92 5.27 -9.08
N SER A 27 6.97 5.79 -9.87
CA SER A 27 6.97 5.64 -11.32
C SER A 27 8.17 6.33 -11.99
N GLN A 28 8.79 7.28 -11.31
CA GLN A 28 9.98 7.99 -11.82
C GLN A 28 11.29 7.26 -11.48
N LEU A 29 11.22 6.23 -10.65
CA LEU A 29 12.41 5.48 -10.23
C LEU A 29 12.69 4.34 -11.21
N PRO A 30 13.98 3.96 -11.39
CA PRO A 30 14.36 2.88 -12.30
C PRO A 30 14.17 1.50 -11.67
N ILE A 31 12.99 1.25 -11.08
CA ILE A 31 12.69 -0.03 -10.45
C ILE A 31 11.88 -0.93 -11.39
N ASN A 32 12.06 -2.23 -11.25
CA ASN A 32 11.37 -3.24 -12.05
C ASN A 32 10.20 -3.84 -11.30
N THR A 33 10.33 -3.95 -9.98
CA THR A 33 9.32 -4.57 -9.12
C THR A 33 9.04 -3.68 -7.92
N LEU A 34 7.84 -3.82 -7.35
CA LEU A 34 7.41 -3.06 -6.18
C LEU A 34 6.65 -3.95 -5.23
N LYS A 35 6.98 -3.84 -3.95
CA LYS A 35 6.19 -4.43 -2.87
C LYS A 35 5.51 -3.31 -2.11
N ILE A 36 4.18 -3.32 -2.11
CA ILE A 36 3.38 -2.34 -1.38
C ILE A 36 3.05 -2.93 -0.01
N HIS A 37 3.41 -2.20 1.02
CA HIS A 37 3.12 -2.58 2.41
C HIS A 37 2.26 -1.50 3.04
N HIS A 38 1.30 -1.89 3.88
CA HIS A 38 0.66 -0.94 4.76
C HIS A 38 1.38 -0.97 6.11
N LEU A 39 1.38 0.15 6.82
CA LEU A 39 1.99 0.22 8.14
C LEU A 39 1.27 -0.72 9.09
N GLN A 40 2.04 -1.53 9.82
CA GLN A 40 1.53 -2.39 10.87
C GLN A 40 2.13 -1.97 12.21
N ILE A 41 1.28 -1.86 13.21
CA ILE A 41 1.72 -1.59 14.58
C ILE A 41 1.94 -2.94 15.25
N VAL A 42 3.18 -3.21 15.60
CA VAL A 42 3.62 -4.49 16.17
C VAL A 42 4.01 -4.27 17.64
N LYS A 43 3.69 -5.24 18.50
CA LYS A 43 4.03 -5.17 19.94
C LYS A 43 5.52 -4.97 20.15
N HIS A 44 5.87 -4.29 21.22
CA HIS A 44 7.25 -4.06 21.68
C HIS A 44 8.11 -3.22 20.72
N THR A 45 7.47 -2.35 19.93
CA THR A 45 8.18 -1.42 19.04
C THR A 45 7.97 0.02 19.48
N MET A 46 8.86 0.90 19.05
CA MET A 46 8.70 2.35 19.29
C MET A 46 7.43 2.88 18.61
N MET A 47 7.09 2.31 17.46
CA MET A 47 5.87 2.69 16.74
C MET A 47 4.61 2.36 17.55
N ALA A 48 4.62 1.24 18.30
CA ALA A 48 3.53 0.88 19.19
C ALA A 48 3.36 1.89 20.32
N VAL A 49 4.46 2.39 20.86
CA VAL A 49 4.45 3.43 21.91
C VAL A 49 3.86 4.73 21.33
N GLN A 50 4.32 5.13 20.14
CA GLN A 50 3.84 6.33 19.49
C GLN A 50 2.34 6.23 19.16
N PHE A 51 1.88 5.08 18.69
CA PHE A 51 0.46 4.85 18.38
C PHE A 51 -0.40 4.99 19.63
N LYS A 52 0.06 4.46 20.77
CA LYS A 52 -0.66 4.57 22.03
C LYS A 52 -0.75 6.03 22.50
N LYS A 53 0.31 6.80 22.32
CA LYS A 53 0.38 8.20 22.79
C LYS A 53 -0.36 9.17 21.88
N THR A 54 -0.21 9.01 20.55
CA THR A 54 -0.75 9.95 19.57
C THR A 54 -1.39 9.19 18.39
N PRO A 55 -2.49 8.43 18.67
CA PRO A 55 -3.14 7.65 17.60
C PRO A 55 -3.65 8.51 16.45
N GLU A 56 -3.94 9.78 16.69
CA GLU A 56 -4.43 10.71 15.68
C GLU A 56 -3.41 11.03 14.59
N MET A 57 -2.13 10.72 14.81
CA MET A 57 -1.10 10.90 13.79
C MET A 57 -1.09 9.81 12.73
N PHE A 58 -1.87 8.74 12.96
CA PHE A 58 -1.90 7.58 12.06
C PHE A 58 -3.19 7.59 11.25
N THR A 59 -3.07 7.37 9.95
CA THR A 59 -4.21 7.26 9.05
C THR A 59 -4.36 5.80 8.63
N PHE A 60 -5.29 5.09 9.27
CA PHE A 60 -5.61 3.72 8.92
C PHE A 60 -6.91 3.66 8.12
N MET A 61 -6.94 2.77 7.14
CA MET A 61 -8.09 2.57 6.27
C MET A 61 -8.78 1.26 6.66
N GLU A 62 -10.12 1.23 6.55
CA GLU A 62 -10.85 -0.03 6.60
C GLU A 62 -10.45 -0.86 5.39
N LEU A 63 -10.70 -2.17 5.43
CA LEU A 63 -10.26 -3.07 4.36
C LEU A 63 -10.78 -2.65 2.98
N ASP A 64 -12.09 -2.38 2.85
CA ASP A 64 -12.68 -1.96 1.58
C ASP A 64 -12.06 -0.67 1.07
N GLU A 65 -11.83 0.28 1.98
CA GLU A 65 -11.20 1.54 1.67
C GLU A 65 -9.77 1.33 1.20
N TYR A 66 -9.04 0.41 1.84
CA TYR A 66 -7.67 0.06 1.45
C TYR A 66 -7.64 -0.56 0.04
N ILE A 67 -8.58 -1.47 -0.24
CA ILE A 67 -8.68 -2.09 -1.57
C ILE A 67 -8.93 -1.02 -2.63
N ASP A 68 -9.87 -0.10 -2.40
CA ASP A 68 -10.13 0.99 -3.33
C ASP A 68 -8.91 1.90 -3.51
N PHE A 69 -8.22 2.19 -2.41
CA PHE A 69 -7.01 3.01 -2.44
C PHE A 69 -5.92 2.35 -3.29
N VAL A 70 -5.68 1.05 -3.08
CA VAL A 70 -4.67 0.31 -3.84
C VAL A 70 -5.01 0.29 -5.33
N VAL A 71 -6.29 0.11 -5.67
CA VAL A 71 -6.72 0.14 -7.08
C VAL A 71 -6.45 1.52 -7.70
N ASP A 72 -6.81 2.60 -6.99
CA ASP A 72 -6.53 3.97 -7.45
C ASP A 72 -5.03 4.18 -7.64
N PHE A 73 -4.23 3.67 -6.70
CA PHE A 73 -2.77 3.77 -6.74
C PHE A 73 -2.21 3.04 -7.98
N VAL A 74 -2.67 1.81 -8.21
CA VAL A 74 -2.22 0.97 -9.33
C VAL A 74 -2.57 1.62 -10.67
N GLU A 75 -3.72 2.27 -10.78
CA GLU A 75 -4.11 2.97 -12.00
C GLU A 75 -3.14 4.09 -12.37
N LYS A 76 -2.50 4.70 -11.37
CA LYS A 76 -1.55 5.80 -11.55
C LYS A 76 -0.10 5.33 -11.65
N LEU A 77 0.15 4.05 -11.40
CA LEU A 77 1.48 3.48 -11.39
C LEU A 77 1.93 3.13 -12.81
N LYS A 78 3.20 3.38 -13.11
CA LYS A 78 3.80 3.02 -14.40
C LYS A 78 3.52 1.54 -14.72
N PRO A 79 2.98 1.22 -15.91
CA PRO A 79 2.53 -0.15 -16.21
C PRO A 79 3.66 -1.18 -16.30
N GLU A 80 4.89 -0.78 -16.52
CA GLU A 80 6.04 -1.69 -16.61
C GLU A 80 6.52 -2.21 -15.25
N ILE A 81 6.08 -1.58 -14.14
CA ILE A 81 6.48 -2.02 -12.80
C ILE A 81 5.64 -3.24 -12.40
N ILE A 82 6.30 -4.33 -12.04
CA ILE A 82 5.63 -5.53 -11.57
C ILE A 82 5.38 -5.40 -10.07
N ILE A 83 4.11 -5.51 -9.65
CA ILE A 83 3.77 -5.46 -8.25
C ILE A 83 3.82 -6.87 -7.68
N GLU A 84 4.74 -7.10 -6.75
CA GLU A 84 4.95 -8.40 -6.13
C GLU A 84 4.10 -8.63 -4.89
N ARG A 85 3.68 -7.54 -4.22
CA ARG A 85 2.94 -7.63 -2.96
C ARG A 85 2.07 -6.39 -2.78
N PHE A 86 0.85 -6.60 -2.28
CA PHE A 86 -0.11 -5.53 -2.04
C PHE A 86 -0.39 -5.30 -0.56
N PHE A 87 0.18 -6.10 0.33
CA PHE A 87 -0.28 -6.18 1.70
C PHE A 87 0.83 -6.67 2.62
N SER A 88 0.82 -6.22 3.88
CA SER A 88 1.79 -6.65 4.89
C SER A 88 1.21 -7.78 5.75
N GLU A 89 2.08 -8.69 6.17
CA GLU A 89 1.70 -9.78 7.06
C GLU A 89 2.62 -9.77 8.28
N SER A 90 2.03 -9.94 9.47
CA SER A 90 2.76 -10.11 10.72
C SER A 90 2.09 -11.21 11.55
N PRO A 91 2.82 -11.88 12.45
CA PRO A 91 2.21 -12.87 13.32
C PRO A 91 1.04 -12.26 14.10
N ALA A 92 -0.10 -12.93 14.11
CA ALA A 92 -1.31 -12.43 14.76
C ALA A 92 -1.08 -12.12 16.23
N SER A 93 -0.22 -12.89 16.91
CA SER A 93 0.12 -12.70 18.32
C SER A 93 0.87 -11.40 18.60
N MET A 94 1.54 -10.85 17.58
CA MET A 94 2.36 -9.64 17.70
C MET A 94 1.69 -8.40 17.13
N LEU A 95 0.70 -8.56 16.27
CA LEU A 95 0.05 -7.45 15.57
C LEU A 95 -0.95 -6.73 16.48
N ILE A 96 -0.78 -5.41 16.63
CA ILE A 96 -1.71 -4.56 17.36
C ILE A 96 -2.78 -4.01 16.43
N HIS A 97 -2.37 -3.45 15.29
CA HIS A 97 -3.28 -2.77 14.35
C HIS A 97 -2.59 -2.57 13.00
N PRO A 98 -3.28 -2.59 11.87
CA PRO A 98 -4.68 -2.99 11.69
C PRO A 98 -4.82 -4.52 11.60
N LYS A 99 -5.96 -5.04 12.03
CA LYS A 99 -6.22 -6.49 12.02
C LYS A 99 -7.27 -6.81 10.96
N TYR A 100 -6.82 -7.00 9.73
CA TYR A 100 -7.72 -7.34 8.62
C TYR A 100 -8.03 -8.84 8.54
N GLY A 101 -7.19 -9.68 9.14
CA GLY A 101 -7.41 -11.12 9.17
C GLY A 101 -7.20 -11.83 7.85
N LEU A 102 -6.48 -11.19 6.91
CA LEU A 102 -6.26 -11.72 5.57
C LEU A 102 -4.76 -11.88 5.29
N LYS A 103 -4.45 -12.75 4.33
CA LYS A 103 -3.10 -12.93 3.81
C LYS A 103 -2.94 -12.19 2.49
N ASN A 104 -1.69 -11.97 2.09
CA ASN A 104 -1.40 -11.21 0.87
C ASN A 104 -2.11 -11.78 -0.37
N PHE A 105 -2.16 -13.11 -0.53
CA PHE A 105 -2.81 -13.70 -1.69
C PHE A 105 -4.31 -13.42 -1.72
N GLU A 106 -4.94 -13.33 -0.54
CA GLU A 106 -6.36 -13.00 -0.44
C GLU A 106 -6.61 -11.55 -0.82
N VAL A 107 -5.74 -10.64 -0.35
CA VAL A 107 -5.83 -9.21 -0.70
C VAL A 107 -5.55 -8.99 -2.19
N LYS A 108 -4.56 -9.71 -2.72
CA LYS A 108 -4.27 -9.67 -4.16
C LYS A 108 -5.50 -10.04 -4.99
N HIS A 109 -6.20 -11.09 -4.58
CA HIS A 109 -7.44 -11.52 -5.24
C HIS A 109 -8.51 -10.43 -5.19
N LEU A 110 -8.68 -9.78 -4.03
CA LEU A 110 -9.65 -8.69 -3.87
C LEU A 110 -9.30 -7.48 -4.74
N VAL A 111 -8.02 -7.15 -4.84
CA VAL A 111 -7.55 -6.04 -5.69
C VAL A 111 -7.82 -6.37 -7.16
N GLU A 112 -7.49 -7.57 -7.61
CA GLU A 112 -7.73 -8.00 -8.99
C GLU A 112 -9.22 -7.97 -9.32
N LYS A 113 -10.06 -8.45 -8.41
CA LYS A 113 -11.51 -8.42 -8.56
C LYS A 113 -12.04 -7.00 -8.68
N ARG A 114 -11.55 -6.09 -7.84
CA ARG A 114 -11.97 -4.68 -7.87
C ARG A 114 -11.54 -3.99 -9.17
N LEU A 115 -10.34 -4.31 -9.67
CA LEU A 115 -9.87 -3.80 -10.97
C LEU A 115 -10.82 -4.25 -12.08
N GLU A 116 -11.22 -5.52 -12.07
CA GLU A 116 -12.18 -6.06 -13.04
C GLU A 116 -13.53 -5.36 -12.95
N GLU A 117 -14.07 -5.22 -11.73
CA GLU A 117 -15.36 -4.55 -11.51
C GLU A 117 -15.37 -3.10 -12.00
N ARG A 118 -14.24 -2.41 -11.88
CA ARG A 118 -14.10 -1.02 -12.29
C ARG A 118 -13.62 -0.87 -13.73
N GLU A 119 -13.41 -1.99 -14.43
CA GLU A 119 -12.82 -2.00 -15.78
C GLU A 119 -11.51 -1.21 -15.83
N ALA A 120 -10.70 -1.35 -14.78
CA ALA A 120 -9.46 -0.63 -14.59
C ALA A 120 -8.25 -1.54 -14.79
N MET A 121 -7.10 -0.93 -15.05
CA MET A 121 -5.84 -1.65 -15.21
C MET A 121 -4.69 -0.80 -14.70
N GLN A 122 -3.58 -1.44 -14.38
CA GLN A 122 -2.37 -0.73 -13.98
C GLN A 122 -1.94 0.24 -15.06
N GLY A 123 -1.69 1.48 -14.65
CA GLY A 123 -1.18 2.50 -15.55
C GLY A 123 -2.24 3.21 -16.39
N ARG A 124 -3.52 2.87 -16.22
CA ARG A 124 -4.60 3.51 -16.98
C ARG A 124 -4.57 5.04 -16.87
N LEU A 125 -4.23 5.54 -15.70
CA LEU A 125 -4.15 6.97 -15.40
C LEU A 125 -2.72 7.48 -15.27
N PHE A 126 -1.74 6.64 -15.62
CA PHE A 126 -0.34 7.04 -15.56
C PHE A 126 -0.06 8.10 -16.62
N GLN A 127 0.59 9.19 -16.21
CA GLN A 127 0.96 10.27 -17.12
C GLN A 127 2.48 10.33 -17.26
N ILE A 128 2.93 10.27 -18.50
CA ILE A 128 4.34 10.45 -18.81
C ILE A 128 4.64 11.95 -18.77
N THR A 129 5.57 12.34 -17.89
CA THR A 129 6.01 13.73 -17.80
C THR A 129 7.25 13.87 -18.67
N HIS A 130 7.18 14.72 -19.66
CA HIS A 130 8.31 15.02 -20.55
C HIS A 130 9.04 16.26 -20.08
#